data_9997ef1145e380fe416456a9a6516741
#
_entry.id   9997ef1145e380fe416456a9a6516741
#
_cell.length_a   1.000
_cell.length_b   1.000
_cell.length_c   1.000
_cell.angle_alpha   90.00
_cell.angle_beta   90.00
_cell.angle_gamma   90.00
#
_symmetry.space_group_name_H-M   'P 1'
#
loop_
_entity.id
_entity.type
_entity.pdbx_description
1 polymer ?
#
loop_
_entity_poly.entity_id
_entity_poly.type
_entity_poly.pdbx_seq_one_letter_code
_entity_poly.pdbx_strand_id
1 'polypeptide(L)'
;RAAHLVSGRMLDYIEMEKGGFTIVKMRPPMELHGFTIGESKVRSRYGVTVFGLMSPGEPFEYATPDTLVSAEDVLVVGGDATLLERFANRR
;
A
#
# COMPACT_ATOMS: atom_id res chain seq x y z
N ARG A 1 0.50 -10.59 -17.80
CA ARG A 1 -0.21 -9.70 -17.80
C ARG A 1 -0.59 -9.16 -16.60
N ALA A 2 -0.56 -8.04 -16.56
CA ALA A 2 -0.73 -7.29 -15.35
C ALA A 2 -2.08 -7.43 -14.75
N ALA A 3 -2.90 -8.05 -15.44
CA ALA A 3 -4.25 -8.15 -14.99
C ALA A 3 -4.43 -8.82 -13.67
N HIS A 4 -3.37 -9.40 -13.17
CA HIS A 4 -3.56 -10.06 -11.97
C HIS A 4 -3.64 -9.21 -10.76
N LEU A 5 -3.26 -7.95 -10.86
CA LEU A 5 -3.34 -7.05 -9.73
C LEU A 5 -4.72 -6.44 -9.65
N VAL A 6 -5.72 -7.29 -9.48
CA VAL A 6 -7.06 -6.80 -9.48
C VAL A 6 -7.71 -7.00 -8.15
N SER A 7 -7.39 -6.23 -7.23
CA SER A 7 -8.07 -6.19 -5.96
C SER A 7 -8.96 -4.95 -5.97
N GLY A 8 -10.07 -5.01 -5.29
CA GLY A 8 -10.92 -3.85 -5.17
C GLY A 8 -10.24 -2.68 -4.50
N ARG A 9 -9.14 -2.93 -3.80
CA ARG A 9 -8.41 -1.85 -3.15
C ARG A 9 -7.37 -1.22 -4.04
N MET A 10 -6.92 -1.93 -5.09
CA MET A 10 -5.89 -1.37 -5.95
C MET A 10 -6.48 -0.36 -6.90
N LEU A 11 -5.91 0.83 -6.89
CA LEU A 11 -6.38 1.92 -7.74
C LEU A 11 -5.51 2.09 -8.97
N ASP A 12 -4.22 1.78 -8.83
CA ASP A 12 -3.29 1.96 -9.93
C ASP A 12 -2.00 1.25 -9.57
N TYR A 13 -1.16 0.98 -10.57
CA TYR A 13 0.14 0.41 -10.27
C TYR A 13 1.13 0.72 -11.38
N ILE A 14 2.42 0.69 -11.03
CA ILE A 14 3.49 0.91 -11.97
C ILE A 14 4.52 -0.18 -11.74
N GLU A 15 4.76 -0.97 -12.77
CA GLU A 15 5.74 -2.04 -12.70
C GLU A 15 7.10 -1.45 -13.06
N MET A 16 7.99 -1.35 -12.08
CA MET A 16 9.28 -0.72 -12.29
C MET A 16 10.28 -1.68 -12.89
N GLU A 17 10.08 -2.96 -12.65
CA GLU A 17 11.02 -3.95 -13.10
C GLU A 17 10.25 -5.18 -13.50
N LYS A 18 10.50 -5.68 -14.68
CA LYS A 18 9.75 -6.80 -15.19
C LYS A 18 9.79 -7.99 -14.25
N GLY A 19 8.63 -8.35 -13.73
CA GLY A 19 8.51 -9.47 -12.82
C GLY A 19 9.09 -9.21 -11.46
N GLY A 20 9.39 -7.95 -11.12
CA GLY A 20 10.02 -7.63 -9.87
C GLY A 20 9.33 -6.50 -9.14
N PHE A 21 10.07 -5.45 -8.87
CA PHE A 21 9.59 -4.35 -8.05
C PHE A 21 8.44 -3.59 -8.70
N THR A 22 7.38 -3.38 -7.94
CA THR A 22 6.19 -2.71 -8.43
C THR A 22 5.74 -1.70 -7.38
N ILE A 23 5.19 -0.59 -7.83
CA ILE A 23 4.61 0.42 -6.93
C ILE A 23 3.12 0.48 -7.22
N VAL A 24 2.31 0.45 -6.18
CA VAL A 24 0.86 0.49 -6.35
C VAL A 24 0.26 1.61 -5.52
N LYS A 25 -0.87 2.13 -5.99
CA LYS A 25 -1.72 3.01 -5.21
C LYS A 25 -2.91 2.16 -4.80
N MET A 26 -3.22 2.15 -3.52
CA MET A 26 -4.28 1.31 -3.03
C MET A 26 -4.93 1.87 -1.77
N ARG A 27 -6.13 1.42 -1.52
CA ARG A 27 -6.79 1.72 -0.25
C ARG A 27 -6.20 0.81 0.82
N PRO A 28 -6.09 1.29 2.06
CA PRO A 28 -5.49 0.47 3.10
C PRO A 28 -6.40 -0.68 3.50
N PRO A 29 -5.82 -1.85 3.79
CA PRO A 29 -6.61 -2.95 4.35
C PRO A 29 -7.21 -2.54 5.68
N MET A 30 -8.32 -3.16 6.05
CA MET A 30 -9.00 -2.79 7.29
C MET A 30 -8.12 -2.88 8.51
N GLU A 31 -7.21 -3.84 8.53
CA GLU A 31 -6.38 -4.00 9.72
C GLU A 31 -5.40 -2.86 9.94
N LEU A 32 -5.24 -1.98 8.96
CA LEU A 32 -4.40 -0.80 9.14
C LEU A 32 -5.19 0.43 9.59
N HIS A 33 -6.51 0.38 9.49
CA HIS A 33 -7.33 1.56 9.78
C HIS A 33 -7.18 1.95 11.25
N GLY A 34 -6.78 3.19 11.49
CA GLY A 34 -6.63 3.70 12.84
C GLY A 34 -5.30 3.40 13.50
N PHE A 35 -4.39 2.75 12.78
CA PHE A 35 -3.06 2.47 13.31
C PHE A 35 -2.03 3.28 12.56
N THR A 36 -0.89 3.51 13.19
CA THR A 36 0.22 4.15 12.50
C THR A 36 0.94 3.12 11.64
N ILE A 37 1.73 3.61 10.71
CA ILE A 37 2.52 2.72 9.86
C ILE A 37 3.43 1.84 10.71
N GLY A 38 4.05 2.42 11.74
CA GLY A 38 4.92 1.66 12.62
C GLY A 38 4.18 0.58 13.38
N GLU A 39 2.99 0.89 13.86
CA GLU A 39 2.19 -0.08 14.60
C GLU A 39 1.74 -1.23 13.72
N SER A 40 1.49 -0.97 12.44
CA SER A 40 0.99 -2.00 11.53
C SER A 40 2.07 -2.96 11.08
N LYS A 41 3.34 -2.56 11.20
CA LYS A 41 4.49 -3.42 10.86
C LYS A 41 4.39 -4.04 9.47
N VAL A 42 3.99 -3.25 8.50
CA VAL A 42 3.76 -3.78 7.15
C VAL A 42 5.01 -4.39 6.54
N ARG A 43 6.18 -3.79 6.80
CA ARG A 43 7.40 -4.33 6.22
C ARG A 43 7.72 -5.73 6.74
N SER A 44 7.64 -5.92 8.04
CA SER A 44 7.97 -7.21 8.61
C SER A 44 6.88 -8.24 8.40
N ARG A 45 5.63 -7.80 8.35
CA ARG A 45 4.52 -8.73 8.20
C ARG A 45 4.23 -9.11 6.76
N TYR A 46 4.37 -8.14 5.84
CA TYR A 46 3.99 -8.38 4.44
C TYR A 46 5.13 -8.23 3.46
N GLY A 47 6.25 -7.69 3.89
CA GLY A 47 7.38 -7.52 3.00
C GLY A 47 7.25 -6.38 2.02
N VAL A 48 6.32 -5.46 2.27
CA VAL A 48 6.11 -4.32 1.40
C VAL A 48 6.46 -3.04 2.13
N THR A 49 6.74 -1.98 1.39
CA THR A 49 7.11 -0.69 1.97
C THR A 49 6.06 0.35 1.61
N VAL A 50 5.55 1.04 2.60
CA VAL A 50 4.63 2.15 2.36
C VAL A 50 5.46 3.40 2.19
N PHE A 51 5.46 3.98 0.98
CA PHE A 51 6.22 5.20 0.71
C PHE A 51 5.51 6.41 1.28
N GLY A 52 4.21 6.42 1.24
CA GLY A 52 3.45 7.54 1.74
C GLY A 52 1.97 7.35 1.50
N LEU A 53 1.22 8.39 1.76
CA LEU A 53 -0.22 8.32 1.57
C LEU A 53 -0.78 9.69 1.21
N MET A 54 -2.01 9.67 0.71
CA MET A 54 -2.74 10.89 0.42
C MET A 54 -4.08 10.78 1.10
N SER A 55 -4.43 11.77 1.92
CA SER A 55 -5.76 11.85 2.49
C SER A 55 -6.64 12.65 1.54
N PRO A 56 -7.96 12.49 1.60
CA PRO A 56 -8.85 13.21 0.69
C PRO A 56 -8.60 14.72 0.74
N GLY A 57 -8.33 15.28 -0.42
CA GLY A 57 -8.10 16.72 -0.52
C GLY A 57 -6.74 17.20 -0.08
N GLU A 58 -5.85 16.28 0.29
CA GLU A 58 -4.53 16.64 0.79
C GLU A 58 -3.45 16.15 -0.16
N PRO A 59 -2.29 16.82 -0.18
CA PRO A 59 -1.19 16.37 -1.03
C PRO A 59 -0.54 15.12 -0.47
N PHE A 60 0.29 14.51 -1.29
CA PHE A 60 1.06 13.33 -0.89
C PHE A 60 1.95 13.65 0.30
N GLU A 61 2.00 12.73 1.23
CA GLU A 61 2.82 12.88 2.42
C GLU A 61 3.67 11.63 2.58
N TYR A 62 4.97 11.80 2.81
CA TYR A 62 5.85 10.65 3.02
C TYR A 62 5.51 9.97 4.32
N ALA A 63 5.54 8.66 4.32
CA ALA A 63 5.20 7.88 5.50
C ALA A 63 6.36 7.86 6.49
N THR A 64 6.02 7.97 7.76
CA THR A 64 6.97 7.74 8.84
C THR A 64 6.32 6.72 9.76
N PRO A 65 7.05 6.15 10.72
CA PRO A 65 6.40 5.22 11.65
C PRO A 65 5.22 5.82 12.40
N ASP A 66 5.20 7.15 12.54
CA ASP A 66 4.13 7.83 13.27
C ASP A 66 2.94 8.21 12.39
N THR A 67 3.01 7.97 11.09
CA THR A 67 1.94 8.34 10.19
C THR A 67 0.71 7.48 10.43
N LEU A 68 -0.41 8.13 10.71
CA LEU A 68 -1.66 7.43 10.97
C LEU A 68 -2.35 7.09 9.66
N VAL A 69 -2.93 5.90 9.57
CA VAL A 69 -3.64 5.44 8.37
C VAL A 69 -5.13 5.49 8.64
N SER A 70 -5.85 6.13 7.73
CA SER A 70 -7.31 6.21 7.82
C SER A 70 -7.95 5.47 6.65
N ALA A 71 -9.19 5.08 6.83
CA ALA A 71 -9.89 4.26 5.86
C ALA A 71 -9.97 4.88 4.48
N GLU A 72 -10.02 6.21 4.41
CA GLU A 72 -10.18 6.91 3.15
C GLU A 72 -8.88 7.33 2.49
N ASP A 73 -7.76 6.99 3.09
CA ASP A 73 -6.48 7.36 2.52
C ASP A 73 -6.15 6.49 1.32
N VAL A 74 -5.25 6.99 0.49
CA VAL A 74 -4.70 6.21 -0.62
C VAL A 74 -3.23 6.00 -0.29
N LEU A 75 -2.83 4.75 -0.16
CA LEU A 75 -1.44 4.42 0.14
C LEU A 75 -0.64 4.24 -1.14
N VAL A 76 0.61 4.65 -1.11
CA VAL A 76 1.55 4.36 -2.18
C VAL A 76 2.54 3.37 -1.61
N VAL A 77 2.52 2.15 -2.14
CA VAL A 77 3.22 1.02 -1.55
C VAL A 77 4.09 0.37 -2.61
N GLY A 78 5.27 -0.04 -2.24
CA GLY A 78 6.17 -0.70 -3.17
C GLY A 78 6.65 -2.05 -2.67
N GLY A 79 6.98 -2.92 -3.59
CA GLY A 79 7.50 -4.23 -3.26
C GLY A 79 7.36 -5.20 -4.41
N ASP A 80 7.56 -6.47 -4.11
CA ASP A 80 7.36 -7.52 -5.09
C ASP A 80 5.88 -7.64 -5.40
N ALA A 81 5.54 -7.83 -6.67
CA ALA A 81 4.14 -7.85 -7.10
C ALA A 81 3.32 -8.88 -6.35
N THR A 82 3.88 -10.05 -6.08
CA THR A 82 3.14 -11.10 -5.36
C THR A 82 2.84 -10.67 -3.94
N LEU A 83 3.80 -10.03 -3.28
CA LEU A 83 3.60 -9.58 -1.92
C LEU A 83 2.61 -8.43 -1.87
N LEU A 84 2.65 -7.54 -2.86
CA LEU A 84 1.69 -6.46 -2.94
C LEU A 84 0.28 -6.99 -3.12
N GLU A 85 0.14 -8.02 -3.93
CA GLU A 85 -1.15 -8.62 -4.16
C GLU A 85 -1.72 -9.21 -2.88
N ARG A 86 -0.87 -9.90 -2.12
CA ARG A 86 -1.30 -10.45 -0.85
C ARG A 86 -1.71 -9.36 0.12
N PHE A 87 -0.92 -8.29 0.15
CA PHE A 87 -1.22 -7.18 1.03
C PHE A 87 -2.55 -6.52 0.64
N ALA A 88 -2.77 -6.32 -0.65
CA ALA A 88 -3.98 -5.67 -1.13
C ALA A 88 -5.23 -6.52 -0.88
N ASN A 89 -5.05 -7.83 -0.80
CA ASN A 89 -6.18 -8.73 -0.59
C ASN A 89 -6.50 -8.98 0.87
N ARG A 90 -5.79 -8.35 1.80
CA ARG A 90 -6.12 -8.49 3.21
C ARG A 90 -7.41 -7.75 3.50
N ARG A 91 -8.12 -8.24 4.48
CA ARG A 91 -9.39 -7.64 4.82
C ARG A 91 -9.30 -6.55 5.84
#